data_69a37ab5ec53f86f17bb661c627fb2b6
#
_entry.id   69a37ab5ec53f86f17bb661c627fb2b6
#
_cell.length_a   1.000
_cell.length_b   1.000
_cell.length_c   1.000
_cell.angle_alpha   90.00
_cell.angle_beta   90.00
_cell.angle_gamma   90.00
#
_symmetry.space_group_name_H-M   'P 1'
#
loop_
_entity.id
_entity.type
_entity.pdbx_description
1 polymer ?
#
loop_
_entity_poly.entity_id
_entity_poly.type
_entity_poly.pdbx_seq_one_letter_code
_entity_poly.pdbx_strand_id
1 'polypeptide(L)'
;MKRLGKKDQLLVGFTLFSMFFGAGNLIFPPGVGAQAGTLTWLAMAGMALSAVGLPVLGVVAVARSGGLDALGDRVHPLFSKVFTVAAYLAIGPCLAIPRTASMSFEMAVPPFAGPEAPLALFQLLYSLVFFAGALFLALRPEKLTDRLGKILCPVLLLLIVVTFLGCLLDPLEGYGPPQSAAYAAHPVVQGFLDGYQTMDTIAALAFGIVIAVNIRARGV
;
A
#
# COMPACT_ATOMS: atom_id res chain seq x y z
N MET A 1 25.83 -9.80 17.00
CA MET A 1 24.45 -9.37 16.72
C MET A 1 23.51 -10.34 17.42
N LYS A 2 22.73 -9.88 18.41
CA LYS A 2 21.67 -10.70 19.02
C LYS A 2 20.55 -10.91 18.00
N ARG A 3 20.13 -12.16 17.82
CA ARG A 3 18.95 -12.44 16.97
C ARG A 3 17.69 -11.96 17.68
N LEU A 4 16.83 -11.28 16.97
CA LEU A 4 15.49 -10.89 17.46
C LEU A 4 14.74 -12.11 17.97
N GLY A 5 14.12 -12.00 19.15
CA GLY A 5 13.18 -13.00 19.63
C GLY A 5 11.98 -13.15 18.69
N LYS A 6 11.34 -14.33 18.68
CA LYS A 6 10.16 -14.58 17.82
C LYS A 6 9.04 -13.55 18.00
N LYS A 7 8.82 -13.07 19.24
CA LYS A 7 7.84 -12.01 19.54
C LYS A 7 8.23 -10.67 18.89
N ASP A 8 9.51 -10.29 18.94
CA ASP A 8 9.99 -9.04 18.37
C ASP A 8 9.97 -9.10 16.85
N GLN A 9 10.27 -10.25 16.24
CA GLN A 9 10.14 -10.46 14.79
C GLN A 9 8.67 -10.28 14.35
N LEU A 10 7.72 -10.83 15.09
CA LEU A 10 6.30 -10.73 14.79
C LEU A 10 5.80 -9.28 14.94
N LEU A 11 6.23 -8.58 16.01
CA LEU A 11 5.90 -7.17 16.21
C LEU A 11 6.47 -6.26 15.11
N VAL A 12 7.70 -6.50 14.69
CA VAL A 12 8.31 -5.79 13.55
C VAL A 12 7.55 -6.10 12.28
N GLY A 13 7.17 -7.37 12.05
CA GLY A 13 6.35 -7.77 10.92
C GLY A 13 4.99 -7.06 10.87
N PHE A 14 4.28 -6.97 11.99
CA PHE A 14 3.01 -6.23 12.06
C PHE A 14 3.20 -4.72 11.87
N THR A 15 4.28 -4.16 12.37
CA THR A 15 4.60 -2.74 12.15
C THR A 15 4.85 -2.48 10.67
N LEU A 16 5.64 -3.34 10.01
CA LEU A 16 5.87 -3.29 8.57
C LEU A 16 4.56 -3.41 7.79
N PHE A 17 3.75 -4.40 8.12
CA PHE A 17 2.45 -4.58 7.48
C PHE A 17 1.58 -3.32 7.60
N SER A 18 1.46 -2.74 8.80
CA SER A 18 0.65 -1.54 9.02
C SER A 18 1.17 -0.29 8.30
N MET A 19 2.46 -0.23 8.00
CA MET A 19 3.06 0.90 7.28
C MET A 19 2.91 0.77 5.76
N PHE A 20 2.95 -0.45 5.23
CA PHE A 20 2.88 -0.70 3.79
C PHE A 20 1.49 -1.02 3.29
N PHE A 21 0.65 -1.65 4.10
CA PHE A 21 -0.68 -2.05 3.66
C PHE A 21 -1.61 -0.84 3.57
N GLY A 22 -1.82 -0.38 2.36
CA GLY A 22 -2.69 0.75 2.03
C GLY A 22 -3.88 0.36 1.15
N ALA A 23 -4.66 1.36 0.75
CA ALA A 23 -5.82 1.17 -0.13
C ALA A 23 -5.45 0.48 -1.46
N GLY A 24 -4.26 0.78 -2.02
CA GLY A 24 -3.77 0.13 -3.22
C GLY A 24 -3.65 -1.39 -3.09
N ASN A 25 -3.11 -1.85 -1.95
CA ASN A 25 -2.93 -3.27 -1.69
C ASN A 25 -4.24 -4.04 -1.48
N LEU A 26 -5.32 -3.33 -1.17
CA LEU A 26 -6.66 -3.90 -1.05
C LEU A 26 -7.39 -3.96 -2.40
N ILE A 27 -7.17 -2.97 -3.27
CA ILE A 27 -7.96 -2.76 -4.49
C ILE A 27 -7.32 -3.40 -5.73
N PHE A 28 -6.00 -3.26 -5.89
CA PHE A 28 -5.32 -3.75 -7.10
C PHE A 28 -5.34 -5.27 -7.25
N PRO A 29 -5.09 -6.10 -6.22
CA PRO A 29 -5.10 -7.55 -6.38
C PRO A 29 -6.43 -8.11 -6.89
N PRO A 30 -7.61 -7.74 -6.32
CA PRO A 30 -8.90 -8.15 -6.88
C PRO A 30 -9.12 -7.63 -8.30
N GLY A 31 -8.71 -6.38 -8.59
CA GLY A 31 -8.79 -5.79 -9.94
C GLY A 31 -7.96 -6.55 -10.98
N VAL A 32 -6.75 -6.94 -10.62
CA VAL A 32 -5.88 -7.80 -11.45
C VAL A 32 -6.57 -9.15 -11.70
N GLY A 33 -7.13 -9.77 -10.66
CA GLY A 33 -7.85 -11.02 -10.77
C GLY A 33 -9.03 -10.94 -11.74
N ALA A 34 -9.85 -9.90 -11.61
CA ALA A 34 -11.02 -9.67 -12.47
C ALA A 34 -10.63 -9.45 -13.94
N GLN A 35 -9.55 -8.71 -14.22
CA GLN A 35 -9.12 -8.41 -15.58
C GLN A 35 -8.30 -9.52 -16.24
N ALA A 36 -7.49 -10.25 -15.48
CA ALA A 36 -6.61 -11.31 -15.99
C ALA A 36 -7.34 -12.63 -16.21
N GLY A 37 -8.49 -12.87 -15.57
CA GLY A 37 -9.28 -14.08 -15.75
C GLY A 37 -8.47 -15.36 -15.52
N THR A 38 -8.44 -16.26 -16.50
CA THR A 38 -7.66 -17.51 -16.42
C THR A 38 -6.15 -17.32 -16.27
N LEU A 39 -5.62 -16.12 -16.57
CA LEU A 39 -4.19 -15.77 -16.44
C LEU A 39 -3.88 -15.08 -15.09
N THR A 40 -4.82 -15.06 -14.15
CA THR A 40 -4.67 -14.40 -12.84
C THR A 40 -3.38 -14.77 -12.13
N TRP A 41 -3.02 -16.03 -12.06
CA TRP A 41 -1.82 -16.46 -11.35
C TRP A 41 -0.52 -15.95 -11.95
N LEU A 42 -0.45 -15.85 -13.28
CA LEU A 42 0.71 -15.24 -13.97
C LEU A 42 0.76 -13.73 -13.72
N ALA A 43 -0.37 -13.04 -13.78
CA ALA A 43 -0.48 -11.63 -13.47
C ALA A 43 -0.11 -11.33 -12.02
N MET A 44 -0.60 -12.15 -11.08
CA MET A 44 -0.27 -12.04 -9.65
C MET A 44 1.20 -12.28 -9.34
N ALA A 45 1.87 -13.15 -10.09
CA ALA A 45 3.33 -13.33 -9.97
C ALA A 45 4.08 -12.04 -10.35
N GLY A 46 3.69 -11.40 -11.46
CA GLY A 46 4.23 -10.10 -11.86
C GLY A 46 3.94 -9.00 -10.81
N MET A 47 2.71 -8.96 -10.32
CA MET A 47 2.29 -8.03 -9.28
C MET A 47 3.08 -8.23 -7.98
N ALA A 48 3.27 -9.45 -7.52
CA ALA A 48 4.04 -9.75 -6.32
C ALA A 48 5.51 -9.32 -6.45
N LEU A 49 6.08 -9.44 -7.65
CA LEU A 49 7.45 -9.00 -7.89
C LEU A 49 7.61 -7.49 -7.69
N SER A 50 6.65 -6.67 -8.15
CA SER A 50 6.71 -5.22 -8.01
C SER A 50 6.16 -4.73 -6.65
N ALA A 51 5.03 -5.25 -6.18
CA ALA A 51 4.39 -4.78 -4.95
C ALA A 51 5.03 -5.34 -3.66
N VAL A 52 5.82 -6.42 -3.74
CA VAL A 52 6.51 -7.01 -2.59
C VAL A 52 8.02 -7.04 -2.81
N GLY A 53 8.48 -7.55 -3.95
CA GLY A 53 9.91 -7.72 -4.23
C GLY A 53 10.67 -6.40 -4.22
N LEU A 54 10.22 -5.42 -4.99
CA LEU A 54 10.88 -4.11 -5.06
C LEU A 54 10.85 -3.33 -3.73
N PRO A 55 9.73 -3.25 -2.98
CA PRO A 55 9.72 -2.64 -1.66
C PRO A 55 10.71 -3.27 -0.67
N VAL A 56 10.78 -4.60 -0.63
CA VAL A 56 11.76 -5.29 0.23
C VAL A 56 13.19 -4.90 -0.14
N LEU A 57 13.53 -4.88 -1.44
CA LEU A 57 14.83 -4.42 -1.90
C LEU A 57 15.07 -2.94 -1.56
N GLY A 58 14.05 -2.08 -1.68
CA GLY A 58 14.11 -0.66 -1.31
C GLY A 58 14.43 -0.47 0.18
N VAL A 59 13.72 -1.16 1.07
CA VAL A 59 14.00 -1.13 2.52
C VAL A 59 15.43 -1.57 2.82
N VAL A 60 15.88 -2.68 2.21
CA VAL A 60 17.25 -3.20 2.43
C VAL A 60 18.30 -2.19 1.93
N ALA A 61 18.09 -1.59 0.76
CA ALA A 61 19.00 -0.61 0.19
C ALA A 61 19.14 0.63 1.09
N VAL A 62 18.02 1.20 1.53
CA VAL A 62 17.98 2.39 2.40
C VAL A 62 18.57 2.07 3.79
N ALA A 63 18.22 0.91 4.35
CA ALA A 63 18.74 0.48 5.66
C ALA A 63 20.28 0.30 5.66
N ARG A 64 20.84 -0.23 4.56
CA ARG A 64 22.29 -0.43 4.40
C ARG A 64 23.03 0.87 4.07
N SER A 65 22.37 1.82 3.45
CA SER A 65 22.97 3.11 3.06
C SER A 65 22.90 4.16 4.17
N GLY A 66 22.12 3.93 5.21
CA GLY A 66 21.94 4.88 6.32
C GLY A 66 20.87 5.94 6.06
N GLY A 67 20.05 5.78 5.02
CA GLY A 67 18.93 6.65 4.68
C GLY A 67 18.79 6.89 3.17
N LEU A 68 17.69 7.51 2.78
CA LEU A 68 17.42 7.83 1.37
C LEU A 68 18.40 8.85 0.82
N ASP A 69 18.69 9.91 1.59
CA ASP A 69 19.64 10.94 1.19
C ASP A 69 21.05 10.37 0.99
N ALA A 70 21.53 9.56 1.94
CA ALA A 70 22.83 8.88 1.83
C ALA A 70 22.91 7.91 0.65
N LEU A 71 21.78 7.31 0.26
CA LEU A 71 21.69 6.47 -0.94
C LEU A 71 21.77 7.32 -2.21
N GLY A 72 21.05 8.43 -2.26
CA GLY A 72 21.01 9.35 -3.39
C GLY A 72 22.33 10.12 -3.58
N ASP A 73 23.00 10.50 -2.50
CA ASP A 73 24.28 11.21 -2.51
C ASP A 73 25.42 10.41 -3.18
N ARG A 74 25.28 9.07 -3.26
CA ARG A 74 26.21 8.23 -4.01
C ARG A 74 26.20 8.49 -5.52
N VAL A 75 25.09 9.02 -6.02
CA VAL A 75 24.97 9.42 -7.44
C VAL A 75 25.39 10.87 -7.59
N HIS A 76 24.70 11.79 -6.91
CA HIS A 76 25.01 13.22 -6.88
C HIS A 76 24.18 13.94 -5.80
N PRO A 77 24.73 14.90 -5.05
CA PRO A 77 23.99 15.59 -3.98
C PRO A 77 22.73 16.33 -4.45
N LEU A 78 22.75 16.89 -5.66
CA LEU A 78 21.56 17.53 -6.25
C LEU A 78 20.47 16.51 -6.58
N PHE A 79 20.86 15.35 -7.14
CA PHE A 79 19.94 14.25 -7.43
C PHE A 79 19.26 13.77 -6.15
N SER A 80 20.05 13.56 -5.07
CA SER A 80 19.54 13.16 -3.76
C SER A 80 18.42 14.09 -3.28
N LYS A 81 18.69 15.39 -3.26
CA LYS A 81 17.71 16.41 -2.80
C LYS A 81 16.44 16.41 -3.65
N VAL A 82 16.60 16.46 -4.98
CA VAL A 82 15.45 16.49 -5.91
C VAL A 82 14.62 15.23 -5.80
N PHE A 83 15.27 14.07 -5.77
CA PHE A 83 14.61 12.78 -5.65
C PHE A 83 13.88 12.62 -4.31
N THR A 84 14.51 12.98 -3.21
CA THR A 84 13.90 12.93 -1.87
C THR A 84 12.67 13.83 -1.79
N VAL A 85 12.76 15.07 -2.27
CA VAL A 85 11.61 15.98 -2.31
C VAL A 85 10.50 15.43 -3.19
N ALA A 86 10.82 14.94 -4.39
CA ALA A 86 9.83 14.35 -5.30
C ALA A 86 9.15 13.12 -4.69
N ALA A 87 9.90 12.24 -4.01
CA ALA A 87 9.35 11.07 -3.35
C ALA A 87 8.38 11.45 -2.21
N TYR A 88 8.76 12.41 -1.36
CA TYR A 88 7.88 12.88 -0.28
C TYR A 88 6.64 13.62 -0.81
N LEU A 89 6.76 14.41 -1.86
CA LEU A 89 5.60 15.06 -2.49
C LEU A 89 4.67 14.03 -3.12
N ALA A 90 5.21 13.01 -3.78
CA ALA A 90 4.40 11.95 -4.39
C ALA A 90 3.65 11.12 -3.34
N ILE A 91 4.33 10.67 -2.27
CA ILE A 91 3.70 9.91 -1.19
C ILE A 91 2.73 10.78 -0.39
N GLY A 92 3.08 12.04 -0.19
CA GLY A 92 2.29 12.99 0.59
C GLY A 92 1.17 13.65 -0.24
N PRO A 93 1.23 14.98 -0.39
CA PRO A 93 0.09 15.77 -0.84
C PRO A 93 -0.29 15.59 -2.30
N CYS A 94 0.62 15.12 -3.17
CA CYS A 94 0.37 15.13 -4.61
C CYS A 94 -0.38 13.89 -5.12
N LEU A 95 -0.11 12.69 -4.59
CA LEU A 95 -0.67 11.45 -5.14
C LEU A 95 -1.28 10.53 -4.07
N ALA A 96 -0.49 10.04 -3.10
CA ALA A 96 -0.96 8.95 -2.24
C ALA A 96 -2.07 9.40 -1.28
N ILE A 97 -1.91 10.54 -0.59
CA ILE A 97 -2.91 11.02 0.38
C ILE A 97 -4.25 11.36 -0.31
N PRO A 98 -4.30 12.17 -1.39
CA PRO A 98 -5.56 12.42 -2.10
C PRO A 98 -6.21 11.15 -2.62
N ARG A 99 -5.42 10.21 -3.14
CA ARG A 99 -5.91 8.93 -3.64
C ARG A 99 -6.63 8.11 -2.56
N THR A 100 -6.17 8.13 -1.31
CA THR A 100 -6.84 7.39 -0.24
C THR A 100 -8.27 7.85 -0.01
N ALA A 101 -8.54 9.15 -0.07
CA ALA A 101 -9.87 9.71 0.07
C ALA A 101 -10.76 9.40 -1.14
N SER A 102 -10.24 9.57 -2.37
CA SER A 102 -11.03 9.32 -3.59
C SER A 102 -11.38 7.84 -3.75
N MET A 103 -10.42 6.93 -3.54
CA MET A 103 -10.65 5.49 -3.65
C MET A 103 -11.63 4.97 -2.60
N SER A 104 -11.51 5.43 -1.35
CA SER A 104 -12.46 5.04 -0.31
C SER A 104 -13.86 5.59 -0.58
N PHE A 105 -13.96 6.78 -1.16
CA PHE A 105 -15.24 7.33 -1.63
C PHE A 105 -15.85 6.46 -2.72
N GLU A 106 -15.09 6.16 -3.77
CA GLU A 106 -15.57 5.36 -4.92
C GLU A 106 -16.10 3.98 -4.53
N MET A 107 -15.50 3.37 -3.48
CA MET A 107 -15.98 2.08 -2.99
C MET A 107 -17.18 2.19 -2.04
N ALA A 108 -17.27 3.28 -1.27
CA ALA A 108 -18.27 3.40 -0.21
C ALA A 108 -19.55 4.11 -0.63
N VAL A 109 -19.53 5.00 -1.61
CA VAL A 109 -20.68 5.88 -1.91
C VAL A 109 -21.36 5.56 -3.24
N PRO A 110 -20.68 5.53 -4.40
CA PRO A 110 -21.33 5.31 -5.69
C PRO A 110 -22.16 4.03 -5.79
N PRO A 111 -21.76 2.88 -5.21
CA PRO A 111 -22.56 1.65 -5.30
C PRO A 111 -23.94 1.74 -4.64
N PHE A 112 -24.10 2.69 -3.70
CA PHE A 112 -25.34 2.91 -2.94
C PHE A 112 -26.06 4.20 -3.36
N ALA A 113 -25.43 5.02 -4.21
CA ALA A 113 -26.00 6.26 -4.70
C ALA A 113 -26.91 5.99 -5.91
N GLY A 114 -28.04 6.67 -5.97
CA GLY A 114 -28.92 6.58 -7.14
C GLY A 114 -28.29 7.21 -8.39
N PRO A 115 -28.81 6.89 -9.60
CA PRO A 115 -28.23 7.34 -10.87
C PRO A 115 -28.20 8.87 -11.06
N GLU A 116 -29.04 9.61 -10.34
CA GLU A 116 -29.10 11.08 -10.39
C GLU A 116 -28.37 11.76 -9.22
N ALA A 117 -27.64 11.01 -8.41
CA ALA A 117 -26.97 11.55 -7.24
C ALA A 117 -25.85 12.54 -7.63
N PRO A 118 -25.72 13.68 -6.94
CA PRO A 118 -24.66 14.66 -7.21
C PRO A 118 -23.32 14.17 -6.65
N LEU A 119 -22.71 13.18 -7.32
CA LEU A 119 -21.49 12.49 -6.85
C LEU A 119 -20.34 13.46 -6.55
N ALA A 120 -20.21 14.55 -7.31
CA ALA A 120 -19.16 15.55 -7.06
C ALA A 120 -19.33 16.24 -5.70
N LEU A 121 -20.57 16.57 -5.31
CA LEU A 121 -20.86 17.14 -4.00
C LEU A 121 -20.60 16.13 -2.88
N PHE A 122 -21.04 14.89 -3.08
CA PHE A 122 -20.80 13.81 -2.10
C PHE A 122 -19.30 13.53 -1.93
N GLN A 123 -18.53 13.55 -3.00
CA GLN A 123 -17.08 13.39 -2.94
C GLN A 123 -16.41 14.54 -2.18
N LEU A 124 -16.85 15.77 -2.39
CA LEU A 124 -16.35 16.92 -1.65
C LEU A 124 -16.62 16.80 -0.14
N LEU A 125 -17.87 16.51 0.22
CA LEU A 125 -18.27 16.35 1.64
C LEU A 125 -17.54 15.17 2.29
N TYR A 126 -17.45 14.03 1.59
CA TYR A 126 -16.72 12.86 2.05
C TYR A 126 -15.25 13.19 2.30
N SER A 127 -14.61 13.86 1.35
CA SER A 127 -13.19 14.24 1.45
C SER A 127 -12.94 15.20 2.61
N LEU A 128 -13.83 16.16 2.84
CA LEU A 128 -13.75 17.09 3.98
C LEU A 128 -13.83 16.32 5.32
N VAL A 129 -14.77 15.41 5.45
CA VAL A 129 -14.93 14.59 6.67
C VAL A 129 -13.72 13.67 6.84
N PHE A 130 -13.27 13.02 5.76
CA PHE A 130 -12.11 12.14 5.76
C PHE A 130 -10.85 12.86 6.21
N PHE A 131 -10.54 14.02 5.63
CA PHE A 131 -9.33 14.77 5.98
C PHE A 131 -9.43 15.46 7.34
N ALA A 132 -10.63 15.89 7.77
CA ALA A 132 -10.83 16.37 9.12
C ALA A 132 -10.56 15.26 10.16
N GLY A 133 -11.06 14.05 9.91
CA GLY A 133 -10.76 12.88 10.74
C GLY A 133 -9.28 12.53 10.75
N ALA A 134 -8.63 12.51 9.58
CA ALA A 134 -7.20 12.26 9.45
C ALA A 134 -6.37 13.30 10.21
N LEU A 135 -6.71 14.59 10.08
CA LEU A 135 -6.06 15.69 10.82
C LEU A 135 -6.21 15.50 12.33
N PHE A 136 -7.43 15.22 12.81
CA PHE A 136 -7.69 14.99 14.23
C PHE A 136 -6.85 13.83 14.80
N LEU A 137 -6.67 12.76 14.03
CA LEU A 137 -5.82 11.63 14.41
C LEU A 137 -4.34 12.01 14.38
N ALA A 138 -3.91 12.76 13.36
CA ALA A 138 -2.52 13.18 13.18
C ALA A 138 -2.02 14.16 14.25
N LEU A 139 -2.91 14.96 14.86
CA LEU A 139 -2.56 15.87 15.94
C LEU A 139 -2.08 15.16 17.23
N ARG A 140 -2.25 13.83 17.33
CA ARG A 140 -1.81 13.03 18.48
C ARG A 140 -0.98 11.81 18.03
N PRO A 141 0.23 12.03 17.48
CA PRO A 141 1.03 10.97 16.85
C PRO A 141 1.44 9.85 17.81
N GLU A 142 1.68 10.14 19.09
CA GLU A 142 2.06 9.15 20.09
C GLU A 142 0.98 8.07 20.31
N LYS A 143 -0.30 8.47 20.28
CA LYS A 143 -1.45 7.56 20.41
C LYS A 143 -1.80 6.88 19.09
N LEU A 144 -1.40 7.47 17.97
CA LEU A 144 -1.67 6.96 16.64
C LEU A 144 -0.96 5.63 16.38
N THR A 145 0.33 5.55 16.68
CA THR A 145 1.14 4.32 16.50
C THR A 145 0.57 3.15 17.31
N ASP A 146 0.16 3.41 18.54
CA ASP A 146 -0.47 2.39 19.40
C ASP A 146 -1.84 1.94 18.87
N ARG A 147 -2.66 2.85 18.39
CA ARG A 147 -4.00 2.53 17.85
C ARG A 147 -3.93 1.83 16.51
N LEU A 148 -3.03 2.26 15.62
CA LEU A 148 -2.79 1.62 14.33
C LEU A 148 -2.37 0.15 14.52
N GLY A 149 -1.37 -0.11 15.36
CA GLY A 149 -0.86 -1.46 15.55
C GLY A 149 -1.78 -2.37 16.36
N LYS A 150 -2.48 -1.84 17.38
CA LYS A 150 -3.29 -2.66 18.30
C LYS A 150 -4.73 -2.86 17.86
N ILE A 151 -5.30 -1.95 17.09
CA ILE A 151 -6.72 -1.98 16.72
C ILE A 151 -6.90 -2.08 15.20
N LEU A 152 -6.37 -1.11 14.44
CA LEU A 152 -6.61 -1.05 12.99
C LEU A 152 -6.00 -2.23 12.24
N CYS A 153 -4.78 -2.63 12.56
CA CYS A 153 -4.13 -3.76 11.89
C CYS A 153 -4.87 -5.09 12.12
N PRO A 154 -5.24 -5.49 13.35
CA PRO A 154 -6.04 -6.70 13.57
C PRO A 154 -7.44 -6.64 12.90
N VAL A 155 -8.11 -5.49 12.96
CA VAL A 155 -9.42 -5.30 12.31
C VAL A 155 -9.29 -5.44 10.79
N LEU A 156 -8.27 -4.84 10.20
CA LEU A 156 -8.01 -4.95 8.77
C LEU A 156 -7.73 -6.40 8.34
N LEU A 157 -6.88 -7.11 9.10
CA LEU A 157 -6.60 -8.53 8.84
C LEU A 157 -7.87 -9.38 8.97
N LEU A 158 -8.69 -9.11 9.98
CA LEU A 158 -9.98 -9.80 10.14
C LEU A 158 -10.89 -9.55 8.94
N LEU A 159 -11.02 -8.30 8.48
CA LEU A 159 -11.82 -7.96 7.29
C LEU A 159 -11.31 -8.67 6.03
N ILE A 160 -10.00 -8.72 5.82
CA ILE A 160 -9.40 -9.45 4.69
C ILE A 160 -9.77 -10.94 4.76
N VAL A 161 -9.64 -11.56 5.95
CA VAL A 161 -10.00 -12.96 6.15
C VAL A 161 -11.49 -13.20 5.91
N VAL A 162 -12.37 -12.34 6.43
CA VAL A 162 -13.81 -12.42 6.23
C VAL A 162 -14.18 -12.31 4.75
N THR A 163 -13.58 -11.34 4.02
CA THR A 163 -13.80 -11.18 2.58
C THR A 163 -13.33 -12.41 1.81
N PHE A 164 -12.14 -12.93 2.14
CA PHE A 164 -11.59 -14.13 1.52
C PHE A 164 -12.47 -15.36 1.75
N LEU A 165 -12.93 -15.57 3.00
CA LEU A 165 -13.84 -16.65 3.33
C LEU A 165 -15.18 -16.49 2.63
N GLY A 166 -15.71 -15.26 2.53
CA GLY A 166 -16.91 -14.97 1.76
C GLY A 166 -16.79 -15.40 0.29
N CYS A 167 -15.68 -15.06 -0.35
CA CYS A 167 -15.39 -15.49 -1.72
C CYS A 167 -15.23 -17.00 -1.89
N LEU A 168 -14.77 -17.71 -0.83
CA LEU A 168 -14.68 -19.17 -0.86
C LEU A 168 -16.02 -19.87 -0.67
N LEU A 169 -16.89 -19.27 0.16
CA LEU A 169 -18.22 -19.85 0.47
C LEU A 169 -19.24 -19.62 -0.63
N ASP A 170 -19.12 -18.49 -1.33
CA ASP A 170 -19.97 -18.12 -2.46
C ASP A 170 -19.06 -17.77 -3.66
N PRO A 171 -18.43 -18.77 -4.29
CA PRO A 171 -17.57 -18.54 -5.43
C PRO A 171 -18.46 -18.08 -6.59
N LEU A 172 -18.24 -16.84 -7.03
CA LEU A 172 -18.73 -16.38 -8.32
C LEU A 172 -18.23 -17.35 -9.40
N GLU A 173 -18.90 -17.41 -10.55
CA GLU A 173 -18.54 -18.29 -11.68
C GLU A 173 -17.02 -18.32 -11.91
N GLY A 174 -16.49 -19.48 -12.36
CA GLY A 174 -15.05 -19.70 -12.51
C GLY A 174 -14.35 -18.65 -13.38
N TYR A 175 -13.04 -18.68 -13.39
CA TYR A 175 -12.21 -17.71 -14.14
C TYR A 175 -12.62 -17.66 -15.62
N GLY A 176 -13.19 -16.53 -16.04
CA GLY A 176 -13.47 -16.24 -17.45
C GLY A 176 -12.18 -15.93 -18.24
N PRO A 177 -12.29 -15.72 -19.56
CA PRO A 177 -11.15 -15.28 -20.37
C PRO A 177 -10.66 -13.88 -19.91
N PRO A 178 -9.39 -13.53 -20.18
CA PRO A 178 -8.88 -12.18 -19.86
C PRO A 178 -9.76 -11.10 -20.50
N GLN A 179 -10.18 -10.13 -19.71
CA GLN A 179 -11.04 -9.04 -20.20
C GLN A 179 -10.24 -7.91 -20.85
N SER A 180 -8.95 -7.82 -20.58
CA SER A 180 -8.06 -6.82 -21.15
C SER A 180 -7.08 -7.46 -22.13
N ALA A 181 -6.92 -6.84 -23.31
CA ALA A 181 -5.94 -7.26 -24.31
C ALA A 181 -4.50 -7.25 -23.76
N ALA A 182 -4.19 -6.33 -22.85
CA ALA A 182 -2.88 -6.25 -22.21
C ALA A 182 -2.60 -7.48 -21.34
N TYR A 183 -3.59 -7.93 -20.56
CA TYR A 183 -3.46 -9.16 -19.76
C TYR A 183 -3.43 -10.42 -20.62
N ALA A 184 -4.18 -10.44 -21.73
CA ALA A 184 -4.16 -11.56 -22.66
C ALA A 184 -2.78 -11.75 -23.34
N ALA A 185 -2.14 -10.63 -23.70
CA ALA A 185 -0.83 -10.67 -24.38
C ALA A 185 0.36 -10.85 -23.41
N HIS A 186 0.37 -10.08 -22.30
CA HIS A 186 1.51 -9.99 -21.39
C HIS A 186 1.09 -9.94 -19.92
N PRO A 187 0.49 -11.02 -19.35
CA PRO A 187 -0.09 -11.02 -18.02
C PRO A 187 0.92 -10.66 -16.92
N VAL A 188 2.15 -11.17 -16.99
CA VAL A 188 3.21 -10.90 -16.00
C VAL A 188 3.63 -9.43 -16.02
N VAL A 189 3.81 -8.86 -17.23
CA VAL A 189 4.24 -7.46 -17.37
C VAL A 189 3.13 -6.52 -16.89
N GLN A 190 1.89 -6.78 -17.29
CA GLN A 190 0.75 -5.95 -16.86
C GLN A 190 0.56 -6.04 -15.34
N GLY A 191 0.61 -7.25 -14.78
CA GLY A 191 0.57 -7.43 -13.32
C GLY A 191 1.70 -6.70 -12.58
N PHE A 192 2.92 -6.71 -13.15
CA PHE A 192 4.04 -5.94 -12.61
C PHE A 192 3.76 -4.43 -12.62
N LEU A 193 3.22 -3.90 -13.70
CA LEU A 193 2.88 -2.47 -13.81
C LEU A 193 1.78 -2.08 -12.81
N ASP A 194 0.75 -2.91 -12.66
CA ASP A 194 -0.35 -2.65 -11.72
C ASP A 194 0.13 -2.80 -10.26
N GLY A 195 1.01 -3.75 -9.98
CA GLY A 195 1.65 -3.86 -8.66
C GLY A 195 2.54 -2.66 -8.34
N TYR A 196 3.18 -2.06 -9.31
CA TYR A 196 3.97 -0.83 -9.11
C TYR A 196 3.08 0.38 -8.74
N GLN A 197 1.82 0.40 -9.18
CA GLN A 197 0.85 1.44 -8.85
C GLN A 197 0.42 1.44 -7.38
N THR A 198 0.72 0.38 -6.60
CA THR A 198 0.51 0.39 -5.14
C THR A 198 1.36 1.46 -4.44
N MET A 199 2.43 1.94 -5.09
CA MET A 199 3.39 2.94 -4.61
C MET A 199 4.26 2.45 -3.43
N ASP A 200 4.23 1.16 -3.09
CA ASP A 200 4.97 0.60 -1.97
C ASP A 200 6.49 0.71 -2.15
N THR A 201 6.98 0.68 -3.39
CA THR A 201 8.41 0.86 -3.67
C THR A 201 8.90 2.27 -3.28
N ILE A 202 8.13 3.31 -3.61
CA ILE A 202 8.48 4.69 -3.23
C ILE A 202 8.33 4.85 -1.70
N ALA A 203 7.28 4.26 -1.12
CA ALA A 203 7.08 4.23 0.32
C ALA A 203 8.25 3.53 1.04
N ALA A 204 8.77 2.43 0.50
CA ALA A 204 9.92 1.71 1.04
C ALA A 204 11.18 2.57 1.08
N LEU A 205 11.41 3.40 0.06
CA LEU A 205 12.54 4.32 0.04
C LEU A 205 12.39 5.42 1.09
N ALA A 206 11.19 5.97 1.28
CA ALA A 206 10.92 7.03 2.27
C ALA A 206 10.91 6.49 3.72
N PHE A 207 10.29 5.34 3.96
CA PHE A 207 10.10 4.79 5.31
C PHE A 207 11.15 3.76 5.72
N GLY A 208 12.00 3.30 4.81
CA GLY A 208 12.99 2.27 5.08
C GLY A 208 13.95 2.60 6.22
N ILE A 209 14.31 3.87 6.38
CA ILE A 209 15.14 4.31 7.50
C ILE A 209 14.43 4.19 8.85
N VAL A 210 13.14 4.49 8.91
CA VAL A 210 12.33 4.36 10.15
C VAL A 210 12.30 2.91 10.60
N ILE A 211 12.18 1.99 9.66
CA ILE A 211 12.20 0.54 9.92
C ILE A 211 13.57 0.12 10.46
N ALA A 212 14.65 0.56 9.82
CA ALA A 212 16.00 0.25 10.25
C ALA A 212 16.30 0.78 11.67
N VAL A 213 15.86 2.01 11.97
CA VAL A 213 15.99 2.61 13.30
C VAL A 213 15.19 1.83 14.35
N ASN A 214 13.96 1.44 14.05
CA ASN A 214 13.13 0.65 14.95
C ASN A 214 13.72 -0.74 15.24
N ILE A 215 14.33 -1.39 14.26
CA ILE A 215 15.02 -2.67 14.44
C ILE A 215 16.26 -2.49 15.32
N ARG A 216 17.08 -1.46 15.05
CA ARG A 216 18.27 -1.15 15.86
C ARG A 216 17.92 -0.79 17.30
N ALA A 217 16.86 -0.02 17.54
CA ALA A 217 16.39 0.33 18.87
C ALA A 217 16.00 -0.89 19.73
N ARG A 218 15.70 -2.02 19.09
CA ARG A 218 15.40 -3.30 19.75
C ARG A 218 16.65 -4.19 19.97
N GLY A 219 17.85 -3.66 19.74
CA GLY A 219 19.12 -4.29 20.12
C GLY A 219 19.70 -5.29 19.12
N VAL A 220 19.41 -5.11 17.83
CA VAL A 220 19.98 -5.90 16.73
C VAL A 220 20.99 -5.09 15.91
#